data_540c920b64281460e377775d027dcea1
#
_entry.id   540c920b64281460e377775d027dcea1
#
_cell.length_a   1.000
_cell.length_b   1.000
_cell.length_c   1.000
_cell.angle_alpha   90.00
_cell.angle_beta   90.00
_cell.angle_gamma   90.00
#
_symmetry.space_group_name_H-M   'P 1'
#
loop_
_entity.id
_entity.type
_entity.pdbx_description
1 polymer ?
#
loop_
_entity_poly.entity_id
_entity_poly.type
_entity_poly.pdbx_seq_one_letter_code
_entity_poly.pdbx_strand_id
1 'polypeptide(L)'
;MKILGIVAPIHEEFGFDLFPTYCIATREMHLIVNIVYDRSSEDEKRRAVAAIRKMIKMCAQAGYGEYRTHILLADQVAHTYSWNNHALFRFHEVMKDSLDPKGILAPGRNGIWPKRYRNQGWEILDDGRENSTPTRSPKVRL
;
A
#
# COMPACT_ATOMS: atom_id res chain seq x y z
N MET A 1 -10.57 18.62 -10.86
CA MET A 1 -9.99 17.27 -10.94
C MET A 1 -10.49 16.45 -9.75
N LYS A 2 -11.20 15.36 -9.98
CA LYS A 2 -11.91 14.62 -8.91
C LYS A 2 -10.95 14.04 -7.85
N ILE A 3 -9.79 13.49 -8.26
CA ILE A 3 -8.84 12.87 -7.34
C ILE A 3 -8.25 13.88 -6.33
N LEU A 4 -7.95 15.11 -6.76
CA LEU A 4 -7.45 16.13 -5.86
C LEU A 4 -8.48 16.50 -4.77
N GLY A 5 -9.78 16.46 -5.12
CA GLY A 5 -10.87 16.65 -4.16
C GLY A 5 -10.98 15.54 -3.10
N ILE A 6 -10.35 14.38 -3.33
CA ILE A 6 -10.26 13.31 -2.32
C ILE A 6 -9.01 13.52 -1.46
N VAL A 7 -7.90 13.83 -2.08
CA VAL A 7 -6.59 13.87 -1.42
C VAL A 7 -6.40 15.12 -0.55
N ALA A 8 -6.83 16.29 -1.01
CA ALA A 8 -6.62 17.56 -0.31
C ALA A 8 -7.30 17.57 1.08
N PRO A 9 -8.57 17.17 1.24
CA PRO A 9 -9.20 17.13 2.56
C PRO A 9 -8.50 16.17 3.54
N ILE A 10 -7.91 15.07 3.04
CA ILE A 10 -7.18 14.13 3.89
C ILE A 10 -5.88 14.78 4.41
N HIS A 11 -5.14 15.52 3.56
CA HIS A 11 -3.97 16.24 4.02
C HIS A 11 -4.32 17.26 5.12
N GLU A 12 -5.38 18.02 4.91
CA GLU A 12 -5.89 18.97 5.90
C GLU A 12 -6.28 18.29 7.22
N GLU A 13 -7.04 17.19 7.16
CA GLU A 13 -7.48 16.43 8.33
C GLU A 13 -6.31 15.91 9.18
N PHE A 14 -5.23 15.47 8.52
CA PHE A 14 -4.04 14.96 9.21
C PHE A 14 -2.97 16.03 9.48
N GLY A 15 -3.22 17.28 9.10
CA GLY A 15 -2.33 18.42 9.37
C GLY A 15 -1.05 18.41 8.55
N PHE A 16 -1.13 17.97 7.29
CA PHE A 16 0.00 17.99 6.35
C PHE A 16 -0.23 18.93 5.19
N ASP A 17 0.83 19.57 4.75
CA ASP A 17 0.81 20.36 3.52
C ASP A 17 0.66 19.45 2.29
N LEU A 18 -0.07 19.95 1.30
CA LEU A 18 -0.30 19.23 0.06
C LEU A 18 0.69 19.67 -1.03
N PHE A 19 1.55 18.78 -1.47
CA PHE A 19 2.50 18.97 -2.56
C PHE A 19 2.16 18.08 -3.77
N PRO A 20 1.20 18.47 -4.63
CA PRO A 20 0.80 17.66 -5.75
C PRO A 20 1.73 17.88 -6.95
N THR A 21 2.17 16.80 -7.56
CA THR A 21 2.88 16.80 -8.84
C THR A 21 2.12 15.98 -9.86
N TYR A 22 1.99 16.48 -11.07
CA TYR A 22 1.33 15.79 -12.16
C TYR A 22 2.36 15.29 -13.17
N CYS A 23 2.33 13.99 -13.45
CA CYS A 23 3.08 13.38 -14.53
C CYS A 23 2.08 13.04 -15.65
N ILE A 24 2.22 13.70 -16.79
CA ILE A 24 1.31 13.54 -17.93
C ILE A 24 1.98 12.65 -18.96
N ALA A 25 1.36 11.53 -19.28
CA ALA A 25 1.76 10.62 -20.35
C ALA A 25 0.72 10.64 -21.47
N THR A 26 0.94 9.86 -22.52
CA THR A 26 0.10 9.89 -23.74
C THR A 26 -1.36 9.55 -23.47
N ARG A 27 -1.65 8.63 -22.55
CA ARG A 27 -3.00 8.10 -22.28
C ARG A 27 -3.44 8.23 -20.83
N GLU A 28 -2.56 8.69 -19.97
CA GLU A 28 -2.79 8.70 -18.53
C GLU A 28 -2.14 9.92 -17.88
N MET A 29 -2.63 10.25 -16.72
CA MET A 29 -2.05 11.28 -15.88
C MET A 29 -1.95 10.75 -14.46
N HIS A 30 -0.75 10.77 -13.93
CA HIS A 30 -0.47 10.36 -12.57
C HIS A 30 -0.46 11.60 -11.67
N LEU A 31 -1.19 11.52 -10.57
CA LEU A 31 -1.06 12.45 -9.46
C LEU A 31 -0.07 11.86 -8.45
N ILE A 32 1.06 12.50 -8.28
CA ILE A 32 2.05 12.15 -7.27
C ILE A 32 1.79 13.05 -6.07
N VAL A 33 1.55 12.44 -4.92
CA VAL A 33 1.29 13.15 -3.67
C VAL A 33 2.35 12.78 -2.66
N ASN A 34 3.02 13.81 -2.13
CA ASN A 34 4.04 13.64 -1.11
C ASN A 34 3.51 14.09 0.25
N ILE A 35 3.74 13.31 1.28
CA ILE A 35 3.59 13.73 2.67
C ILE A 35 4.98 14.03 3.22
N VAL A 36 5.20 15.28 3.58
CA VAL A 36 6.44 15.74 4.20
C VAL A 36 6.20 15.80 5.71
N TYR A 37 7.01 15.08 6.48
CA TYR A 37 6.87 15.00 7.93
C TYR A 37 8.23 14.95 8.62
N ASP A 38 8.28 15.36 9.88
CA ASP A 38 9.49 15.25 10.70
C ASP A 38 9.71 13.79 11.12
N ARG A 39 10.78 13.19 10.64
CA ARG A 39 11.15 11.79 10.91
C ARG A 39 11.54 11.55 12.38
N SER A 40 11.84 12.60 13.14
CA SER A 40 12.11 12.51 14.58
C SER A 40 10.83 12.49 15.41
N SER A 41 9.69 12.91 14.83
CA SER A 41 8.38 12.93 15.47
C SER A 41 7.63 11.62 15.23
N GLU A 42 7.51 10.78 16.24
CA GLU A 42 6.71 9.53 16.16
C GLU A 42 5.22 9.81 15.94
N ASP A 43 4.72 10.96 16.39
CA ASP A 43 3.34 11.39 16.13
C ASP A 43 3.12 11.69 14.66
N GLU A 44 3.98 12.52 14.04
CA GLU A 44 3.87 12.84 12.62
C GLU A 44 4.01 11.59 11.76
N LYS A 45 4.92 10.70 12.10
CA LYS A 45 5.09 9.43 11.41
C LYS A 45 3.84 8.57 11.43
N ARG A 46 3.17 8.44 12.59
CA ARG A 46 1.90 7.72 12.70
C ARG A 46 0.81 8.39 11.86
N ARG A 47 0.66 9.72 11.97
CA ARG A 47 -0.32 10.48 11.20
C ARG A 47 -0.07 10.35 9.69
N ALA A 48 1.19 10.39 9.25
CA ALA A 48 1.55 10.21 7.84
C ALA A 48 1.14 8.83 7.31
N VAL A 49 1.42 7.76 8.05
CA VAL A 49 1.01 6.40 7.67
C VAL A 49 -0.52 6.29 7.60
N ALA A 50 -1.23 6.80 8.60
CA ALA A 50 -2.69 6.78 8.64
C ALA A 50 -3.31 7.58 7.48
N ALA A 51 -2.76 8.76 7.17
CA ALA A 51 -3.19 9.57 6.03
C ALA A 51 -3.02 8.83 4.69
N ILE A 52 -1.86 8.18 4.47
CA ILE A 52 -1.63 7.43 3.23
C ILE A 52 -2.59 6.24 3.14
N ARG A 53 -2.79 5.47 4.21
CA ARG A 53 -3.75 4.35 4.24
C ARG A 53 -5.17 4.81 3.91
N LYS A 54 -5.59 5.94 4.47
CA LYS A 54 -6.89 6.54 4.16
C LYS A 54 -6.99 6.99 2.71
N MET A 55 -5.93 7.61 2.16
CA MET A 55 -5.90 8.00 0.74
C MET A 55 -6.02 6.79 -0.18
N ILE A 56 -5.27 5.71 0.06
CA ILE A 56 -5.36 4.47 -0.72
C ILE A 56 -6.80 3.97 -0.74
N LYS A 57 -7.44 3.87 0.42
CA LYS A 57 -8.83 3.40 0.55
C LYS A 57 -9.83 4.29 -0.20
N MET A 58 -9.77 5.59 0.03
CA MET A 58 -10.71 6.55 -0.57
C MET A 58 -10.53 6.69 -2.09
N CYS A 59 -9.28 6.69 -2.55
CA CYS A 59 -8.98 6.71 -3.99
C CYS A 59 -9.43 5.42 -4.67
N ALA A 60 -9.20 4.26 -4.08
CA ALA A 60 -9.65 2.98 -4.61
C ALA A 60 -11.18 2.91 -4.73
N GLN A 61 -11.92 3.37 -3.72
CA GLN A 61 -13.39 3.48 -3.77
C GLN A 61 -13.90 4.37 -4.90
N ALA A 62 -13.12 5.38 -5.27
CA ALA A 62 -13.43 6.28 -6.38
C ALA A 62 -12.91 5.77 -7.76
N GLY A 63 -12.35 4.57 -7.81
CA GLY A 63 -11.85 3.93 -9.03
C GLY A 63 -10.43 4.34 -9.44
N TYR A 64 -9.66 4.96 -8.54
CA TYR A 64 -8.25 5.29 -8.77
C TYR A 64 -7.34 4.23 -8.16
N GLY A 65 -6.39 3.72 -8.95
CA GLY A 65 -5.38 2.78 -8.49
C GLY A 65 -4.06 3.46 -8.16
N GLU A 66 -3.32 2.93 -7.20
CA GLU A 66 -1.95 3.33 -6.95
C GLU A 66 -0.98 2.48 -7.78
N TYR A 67 -0.06 3.12 -8.51
CA TYR A 67 0.86 2.42 -9.41
C TYR A 67 2.25 2.17 -8.80
N ARG A 68 2.63 2.93 -7.77
CA ARG A 68 3.93 2.82 -7.12
C ARG A 68 3.80 3.08 -5.62
N THR A 69 3.94 2.03 -4.84
CA THR A 69 3.72 2.10 -3.41
C THR A 69 4.96 1.77 -2.58
N HIS A 70 4.97 2.23 -1.35
CA HIS A 70 5.95 1.85 -0.36
C HIS A 70 5.70 0.41 0.12
N ILE A 71 6.77 -0.31 0.50
CA ILE A 71 6.68 -1.73 0.94
C ILE A 71 5.65 -1.92 2.06
N LEU A 72 5.59 -1.00 3.03
CA LEU A 72 4.63 -1.03 4.15
C LEU A 72 3.16 -1.07 3.70
N LEU A 73 2.88 -0.59 2.50
CA LEU A 73 1.52 -0.41 1.97
C LEU A 73 1.20 -1.38 0.82
N ALA A 74 2.18 -2.20 0.43
CA ALA A 74 2.10 -3.03 -0.76
C ALA A 74 0.93 -4.02 -0.71
N ASP A 75 0.70 -4.65 0.43
CA ASP A 75 -0.41 -5.60 0.62
C ASP A 75 -1.76 -4.89 0.54
N GLN A 76 -1.91 -3.75 1.22
CA GLN A 76 -3.14 -2.96 1.16
C GLN A 76 -3.46 -2.52 -0.26
N VAL A 77 -2.47 -2.03 -1.02
CA VAL A 77 -2.66 -1.61 -2.41
C VAL A 77 -3.04 -2.79 -3.30
N ALA A 78 -2.36 -3.94 -3.18
CA ALA A 78 -2.68 -5.14 -3.96
C ALA A 78 -4.14 -5.56 -3.77
N HIS A 79 -4.67 -5.48 -2.55
CA HIS A 79 -6.06 -5.81 -2.25
C HIS A 79 -7.09 -4.80 -2.80
N THR A 80 -6.70 -3.60 -3.21
CA THR A 80 -7.64 -2.64 -3.84
C THR A 80 -8.05 -3.05 -5.25
N TYR A 81 -7.26 -3.86 -5.94
CA TYR A 81 -7.54 -4.36 -7.29
C TYR A 81 -8.50 -5.56 -7.25
N SER A 82 -9.76 -5.30 -6.89
CA SER A 82 -10.77 -6.31 -6.55
C SER A 82 -11.59 -6.85 -7.73
N TRP A 83 -11.39 -6.33 -8.95
CA TRP A 83 -12.15 -6.75 -10.12
C TRP A 83 -12.13 -8.28 -10.32
N ASN A 84 -13.29 -8.84 -10.68
CA ASN A 84 -13.48 -10.27 -10.93
C ASN A 84 -12.87 -11.15 -9.82
N ASN A 85 -13.26 -10.88 -8.57
CA ASN A 85 -12.78 -11.57 -7.40
C ASN A 85 -11.24 -11.61 -7.33
N HIS A 86 -10.60 -10.43 -7.42
CA HIS A 86 -9.14 -10.28 -7.40
C HIS A 86 -8.40 -11.08 -8.49
N ALA A 87 -8.93 -11.11 -9.72
CA ALA A 87 -8.37 -11.91 -10.81
C ALA A 87 -6.89 -11.61 -11.08
N LEU A 88 -6.50 -10.34 -11.05
CA LEU A 88 -5.11 -9.92 -11.24
C LEU A 88 -4.20 -10.49 -10.13
N PHE A 89 -4.66 -10.40 -8.89
CA PHE A 89 -3.92 -10.91 -7.73
C PHE A 89 -3.71 -12.43 -7.84
N ARG A 90 -4.78 -13.19 -8.10
CA ARG A 90 -4.69 -14.65 -8.30
C ARG A 90 -3.77 -15.03 -9.45
N PHE A 91 -3.80 -14.27 -10.56
CA PHE A 91 -2.90 -14.51 -11.68
C PHE A 91 -1.43 -14.31 -11.29
N HIS A 92 -1.13 -13.22 -10.56
CA HIS A 92 0.21 -12.98 -10.06
C HIS A 92 0.68 -14.07 -9.08
N GLU A 93 -0.20 -14.59 -8.24
CA GLU A 93 0.11 -15.69 -7.33
C GLU A 93 0.49 -16.97 -8.10
N VAL A 94 -0.27 -17.33 -9.14
CA VAL A 94 0.04 -18.48 -10.00
C VAL A 94 1.40 -18.31 -10.67
N MET A 95 1.67 -17.13 -11.22
CA MET A 95 2.97 -16.83 -11.81
C MET A 95 4.09 -16.91 -10.77
N LYS A 96 3.88 -16.35 -9.59
CA LYS A 96 4.85 -16.36 -8.49
C LYS A 96 5.23 -17.79 -8.10
N ASP A 97 4.25 -18.64 -7.91
CA ASP A 97 4.47 -20.01 -7.48
C ASP A 97 5.16 -20.86 -8.57
N SER A 98 4.86 -20.58 -9.83
CA SER A 98 5.46 -21.29 -10.97
C SER A 98 6.92 -20.88 -11.21
N LEU A 99 7.24 -19.60 -11.06
CA LEU A 99 8.59 -19.06 -11.36
C LEU A 99 9.51 -19.09 -10.13
N ASP A 100 8.95 -19.05 -8.93
CA ASP A 100 9.68 -19.03 -7.67
C ASP A 100 9.14 -20.07 -6.67
N PRO A 101 9.23 -21.36 -6.99
CA PRO A 101 8.68 -22.42 -6.12
C PRO A 101 9.35 -22.49 -4.75
N LYS A 102 10.56 -21.95 -4.62
CA LYS A 102 11.27 -21.86 -3.34
C LYS A 102 10.90 -20.60 -2.54
N GLY A 103 10.23 -19.63 -3.14
CA GLY A 103 9.81 -18.39 -2.50
C GLY A 103 10.95 -17.50 -2.00
N ILE A 104 12.03 -17.39 -2.79
CA ILE A 104 13.23 -16.60 -2.43
C ILE A 104 13.30 -15.26 -3.16
N LEU A 105 12.57 -15.08 -4.26
CA LEU A 105 12.60 -13.86 -5.06
C LEU A 105 11.65 -12.81 -4.48
N ALA A 106 12.19 -11.84 -3.75
CA ALA A 106 11.48 -10.70 -3.21
C ALA A 106 10.04 -11.03 -2.68
N PRO A 107 9.90 -11.92 -1.67
CA PRO A 107 8.60 -12.29 -1.12
C PRO A 107 7.86 -11.05 -0.59
N GLY A 108 6.57 -10.93 -0.90
CA GLY A 108 5.73 -9.81 -0.48
C GLY A 108 5.91 -8.52 -1.28
N ARG A 109 6.81 -8.48 -2.24
CA ARG A 109 6.95 -7.31 -3.12
C ARG A 109 5.66 -7.09 -3.92
N ASN A 110 5.14 -5.85 -3.92
CA ASN A 110 3.84 -5.47 -4.49
C ASN A 110 2.66 -6.32 -3.95
N GLY A 111 2.75 -6.80 -2.71
CA GLY A 111 1.74 -7.63 -2.08
C GLY A 111 1.67 -9.06 -2.60
N ILE A 112 2.62 -9.50 -3.43
CA ILE A 112 2.60 -10.85 -4.00
C ILE A 112 3.49 -11.79 -3.18
N TRP A 113 2.84 -12.68 -2.45
CA TRP A 113 3.49 -13.64 -1.57
C TRP A 113 3.60 -15.03 -2.22
N PRO A 114 4.75 -15.71 -2.12
CA PRO A 114 4.85 -17.11 -2.51
C PRO A 114 4.01 -18.01 -1.60
N LYS A 115 3.53 -19.12 -2.11
CA LYS A 115 2.63 -20.07 -1.41
C LYS A 115 3.07 -20.41 0.02
N ARG A 116 4.38 -20.57 0.23
CA ARG A 116 4.95 -20.94 1.55
C ARG A 116 4.77 -19.87 2.64
N TYR A 117 4.47 -18.61 2.27
CA TYR A 117 4.31 -17.50 3.21
C TYR A 117 2.87 -17.02 3.32
N ARG A 118 1.97 -17.42 2.42
CA ARG A 118 0.56 -17.01 2.46
C ARG A 118 -0.12 -17.52 3.74
N ASN A 119 -1.00 -16.71 4.28
CA ASN A 119 -1.78 -17.02 5.49
C ASN A 119 -0.92 -17.30 6.74
N GLN A 120 0.30 -16.79 6.79
CA GLN A 120 1.20 -16.97 7.94
C GLN A 120 1.46 -15.67 8.71
N GLY A 121 0.65 -14.62 8.46
CA GLY A 121 0.76 -13.34 9.15
C GLY A 121 1.92 -12.45 8.71
N TRP A 122 2.43 -12.65 7.49
CA TRP A 122 3.46 -11.80 6.89
C TRP A 122 2.89 -10.55 6.22
N GLU A 123 1.61 -10.58 5.85
CA GLU A 123 0.93 -9.47 5.19
C GLU A 123 0.75 -8.29 6.14
N ILE A 124 1.04 -7.09 5.64
CA ILE A 124 0.92 -5.83 6.37
C ILE A 124 -0.35 -5.12 5.90
N LEU A 125 -1.49 -5.61 6.37
CA LEU A 125 -2.78 -5.00 6.10
C LEU A 125 -3.10 -3.90 7.12
N ASP A 126 -4.01 -2.99 6.74
CA ASP A 126 -4.60 -2.03 7.66
C ASP A 126 -5.60 -2.76 8.57
N ASP A 127 -5.15 -3.16 9.73
CA ASP A 127 -5.95 -3.85 10.74
C ASP A 127 -6.42 -2.93 11.88
N GLY A 128 -6.23 -1.62 11.71
CA GLY A 128 -6.57 -0.63 12.74
C GLY A 128 -5.66 -0.66 13.96
N ARG A 129 -4.61 -1.48 13.97
CA ARG A 129 -3.67 -1.63 15.08
C ARG A 129 -2.50 -0.64 15.05
N GLU A 130 -2.64 0.49 14.39
CA GLU A 130 -1.58 1.51 14.32
C GLU A 130 -1.15 2.06 15.69
N ASN A 131 -1.80 1.62 16.78
CA ASN A 131 -1.41 1.91 18.17
C ASN A 131 -0.68 0.76 18.87
N SER A 132 -0.47 -0.38 18.25
CA SER A 132 0.26 -1.49 18.87
C SER A 132 1.68 -1.57 18.35
N THR A 133 2.64 -1.58 19.25
CA THR A 133 4.06 -1.92 19.01
C THR A 133 4.11 -3.17 18.12
N PRO A 134 4.95 -3.23 17.08
CA PRO A 134 5.03 -4.40 16.21
C PRO A 134 5.30 -5.63 17.07
N THR A 135 4.35 -6.53 17.14
CA THR A 135 4.55 -7.84 17.75
C THR A 135 5.64 -8.52 16.93
N ARG A 136 6.69 -8.85 17.62
CA ARG A 136 7.92 -9.47 17.14
C ARG A 136 7.59 -10.57 16.13
N SER A 137 8.12 -10.45 14.93
CA SER A 137 8.05 -11.45 13.87
C SER A 137 8.25 -12.88 14.41
N PRO A 138 7.52 -13.89 13.91
CA PRO A 138 7.77 -15.27 14.33
C PRO A 138 9.24 -15.59 14.12
N LYS A 139 9.88 -16.17 15.14
CA LYS A 139 11.28 -16.58 15.06
C LYS A 139 11.42 -17.57 13.92
N VAL A 140 12.11 -17.17 12.87
CA VAL A 140 12.59 -18.10 11.85
C VAL A 140 13.50 -19.09 12.58
N ARG A 141 13.07 -20.34 12.72
CA ARG A 141 13.98 -21.44 13.04
C ARG A 141 14.71 -21.77 11.74
N LEU A 142 15.99 -21.47 11.72
CA LEU A 142 16.92 -21.93 10.69
C LEU A 142 17.01 -23.46 10.73
#